data_be8082cc15aeb80134247d3181265833
#
_entry.id   be8082cc15aeb80134247d3181265833
#
_cell.length_a   1.000
_cell.length_b   1.000
_cell.length_c   1.000
_cell.angle_alpha   90.00
_cell.angle_beta   90.00
_cell.angle_gamma   90.00
#
_symmetry.space_group_name_H-M   'P 1'
#
loop_
_entity.id
_entity.type
_entity.pdbx_description
1 polymer ?
#
loop_
_entity_poly.entity_id
_entity_poly.type
_entity_poly.pdbx_seq_one_letter_code
_entity_poly.pdbx_strand_id
1 'polypeptide(L)'
;MNINVVELVGYIGSVLVVVSMLMTSVVRLRIINTIGSFIFTIYALIIHSYPTALMNFSLVLINVYNLYRLLKVQKDYSVVPVTTDEAFYQYFMNRFEKNIRKFFPNFDKNAQYSRMYLVCSKTDAAGILLGNDGEEGEVNVAVDYATPAYRDCSAGKHLYRYLEERGITKLTVADCSFWHRSYLRHMGFKRDGKTWKRG
;
A
#
# COMPACT_ATOMS: atom_id res chain seq x y z
N MET A 1 -31.24 -32.94 20.79
CA MET A 1 -30.79 -31.71 21.50
C MET A 1 -31.20 -30.56 20.60
N ASN A 2 -32.37 -29.93 20.91
CA ASN A 2 -32.83 -28.78 20.10
C ASN A 2 -32.04 -27.55 20.59
N ILE A 3 -31.03 -27.17 19.84
CA ILE A 3 -30.31 -25.92 20.10
C ILE A 3 -31.30 -24.78 19.86
N ASN A 4 -31.59 -24.03 20.93
CA ASN A 4 -32.49 -22.91 20.83
C ASN A 4 -31.81 -21.82 19.96
N VAL A 5 -32.54 -21.22 19.04
CA VAL A 5 -31.99 -20.19 18.13
C VAL A 5 -31.27 -19.08 18.91
N VAL A 6 -31.75 -18.75 20.09
CA VAL A 6 -31.13 -17.77 21.00
C VAL A 6 -29.74 -18.22 21.48
N GLU A 7 -29.57 -19.51 21.84
CA GLU A 7 -28.28 -20.07 22.24
C GLU A 7 -27.28 -20.08 21.07
N LEU A 8 -27.75 -20.43 19.87
CA LEU A 8 -26.92 -20.42 18.66
C LEU A 8 -26.39 -19.01 18.36
N VAL A 9 -27.22 -17.99 18.46
CA VAL A 9 -26.82 -16.59 18.27
C VAL A 9 -25.80 -16.16 19.35
N GLY A 10 -25.99 -16.61 20.60
CA GLY A 10 -25.03 -16.37 21.69
C GLY A 10 -23.65 -17.00 21.42
N TYR A 11 -23.60 -18.25 20.96
CA TYR A 11 -22.34 -18.91 20.61
C TYR A 11 -21.63 -18.24 19.42
N ILE A 12 -22.37 -17.87 18.38
CA ILE A 12 -21.82 -17.14 17.22
C ILE A 12 -21.24 -15.79 17.67
N GLY A 13 -21.96 -15.05 18.52
CA GLY A 13 -21.49 -13.80 19.08
C GLY A 13 -20.21 -13.96 19.90
N SER A 14 -20.13 -14.97 20.73
CA SER A 14 -18.96 -15.26 21.55
C SER A 14 -17.74 -15.62 20.72
N VAL A 15 -17.91 -16.46 19.68
CA VAL A 15 -16.83 -16.81 18.73
C VAL A 15 -16.35 -15.58 17.97
N LEU A 16 -17.25 -14.71 17.53
CA LEU A 16 -16.90 -13.46 16.84
C LEU A 16 -16.07 -12.53 17.75
N VAL A 17 -16.41 -12.42 19.04
CA VAL A 17 -15.63 -11.65 20.00
C VAL A 17 -14.22 -12.22 20.16
N VAL A 18 -14.09 -13.53 20.34
CA VAL A 18 -12.76 -14.19 20.46
C VAL A 18 -11.94 -13.99 19.19
N VAL A 19 -12.52 -14.20 18.02
CA VAL A 19 -11.85 -13.98 16.72
C VAL A 19 -11.43 -12.51 16.57
N SER A 20 -12.27 -11.57 17.01
CA SER A 20 -11.92 -10.14 16.96
C SER A 20 -10.73 -9.79 17.85
N MET A 21 -10.59 -10.43 19.01
CA MET A 21 -9.46 -10.22 19.93
C MET A 21 -8.13 -10.80 19.38
N LEU A 22 -8.19 -11.81 18.54
CA LEU A 22 -7.02 -12.38 17.86
C LEU A 22 -6.55 -11.57 16.64
N MET A 23 -7.31 -10.56 16.24
CA MET A 23 -6.97 -9.74 15.09
C MET A 23 -5.95 -8.65 15.43
N THR A 24 -4.77 -8.76 14.86
CA THR A 24 -3.69 -7.76 14.97
C THR A 24 -3.92 -6.53 14.08
N SER A 25 -4.80 -6.62 13.07
CA SER A 25 -5.08 -5.53 12.15
C SER A 25 -6.31 -4.75 12.56
N VAL A 26 -6.13 -3.49 12.96
CA VAL A 26 -7.20 -2.55 13.33
C VAL A 26 -8.24 -2.38 12.20
N VAL A 27 -7.80 -2.38 10.94
CA VAL A 27 -8.70 -2.26 9.77
C VAL A 27 -9.63 -3.46 9.67
N ARG A 28 -9.10 -4.69 9.78
CA ARG A 28 -9.90 -5.92 9.75
C ARG A 28 -10.89 -5.97 10.90
N LEU A 29 -10.45 -5.61 12.11
CA LEU A 29 -11.30 -5.52 13.29
C LEU A 29 -12.50 -4.60 13.05
N ARG A 30 -12.27 -3.41 12.50
CA ARG A 30 -13.34 -2.45 12.19
C ARG A 30 -14.31 -2.96 11.13
N ILE A 31 -13.83 -3.64 10.09
CA ILE A 31 -14.68 -4.23 9.06
C ILE A 31 -15.62 -5.27 9.68
N ILE A 32 -15.08 -6.20 10.48
CA ILE A 32 -15.89 -7.26 11.11
C ILE A 32 -16.91 -6.68 12.08
N ASN A 33 -16.50 -5.71 12.91
CA ASN A 33 -17.41 -5.04 13.82
C ASN A 33 -18.51 -4.27 13.09
N THR A 34 -18.21 -3.66 11.93
CA THR A 34 -19.23 -2.99 11.12
C THR A 34 -20.26 -3.98 10.60
N ILE A 35 -19.81 -5.13 10.07
CA ILE A 35 -20.71 -6.18 9.56
C ILE A 35 -21.56 -6.75 10.70
N GLY A 36 -20.96 -7.08 11.85
CA GLY A 36 -21.66 -7.58 13.02
C GLY A 36 -22.73 -6.60 13.52
N SER A 37 -22.35 -5.34 13.72
CA SER A 37 -23.30 -4.31 14.18
C SER A 37 -24.41 -4.04 13.18
N PHE A 38 -24.15 -4.14 11.87
CA PHE A 38 -25.18 -4.01 10.83
C PHE A 38 -26.22 -5.15 10.91
N ILE A 39 -25.76 -6.40 11.04
CA ILE A 39 -26.63 -7.58 11.21
C ILE A 39 -27.47 -7.44 12.48
N PHE A 40 -26.84 -7.03 13.60
CA PHE A 40 -27.54 -6.82 14.86
C PHE A 40 -28.56 -5.69 14.80
N THR A 41 -28.29 -4.63 14.04
CA THR A 41 -29.26 -3.55 13.81
C THR A 41 -30.52 -4.10 13.16
N ILE A 42 -30.38 -4.90 12.09
CA ILE A 42 -31.52 -5.51 11.40
C ILE A 42 -32.30 -6.44 12.35
N TYR A 43 -31.58 -7.30 13.05
CA TYR A 43 -32.19 -8.22 14.01
C TYR A 43 -32.98 -7.46 15.10
N ALA A 44 -32.40 -6.41 15.69
CA ALA A 44 -33.03 -5.61 16.71
C ALA A 44 -34.31 -4.89 16.21
N LEU A 45 -34.33 -4.46 14.94
CA LEU A 45 -35.52 -3.89 14.31
C LEU A 45 -36.64 -4.94 14.14
N ILE A 46 -36.29 -6.15 13.74
CA ILE A 46 -37.25 -7.25 13.59
C ILE A 46 -37.95 -7.61 14.91
N ILE A 47 -37.19 -7.62 16.02
CA ILE A 47 -37.72 -7.91 17.34
C ILE A 47 -38.26 -6.69 18.08
N HIS A 48 -38.35 -5.53 17.41
CA HIS A 48 -38.84 -4.24 17.91
C HIS A 48 -38.04 -3.70 19.12
N SER A 49 -36.75 -4.08 19.24
CA SER A 49 -35.83 -3.55 20.26
C SER A 49 -35.16 -2.27 19.77
N TYR A 50 -35.88 -1.16 19.77
CA TYR A 50 -35.40 0.12 19.24
C TYR A 50 -34.13 0.66 19.92
N PRO A 51 -33.94 0.58 21.26
CA PRO A 51 -32.70 1.03 21.87
C PRO A 51 -31.47 0.25 21.39
N THR A 52 -31.59 -1.07 21.25
CA THR A 52 -30.52 -1.94 20.72
C THR A 52 -30.24 -1.65 19.26
N ALA A 53 -31.25 -1.42 18.46
CA ALA A 53 -31.11 -1.03 17.04
C ALA A 53 -30.35 0.29 16.91
N LEU A 54 -30.72 1.31 17.70
CA LEU A 54 -30.06 2.62 17.68
C LEU A 54 -28.58 2.52 18.09
N MET A 55 -28.29 1.76 19.15
CA MET A 55 -26.90 1.55 19.60
C MET A 55 -26.05 0.90 18.53
N ASN A 56 -26.50 -0.20 17.92
CA ASN A 56 -25.74 -0.90 16.90
C ASN A 56 -25.59 -0.09 15.61
N PHE A 57 -26.61 0.65 15.21
CA PHE A 57 -26.53 1.58 14.08
C PHE A 57 -25.48 2.67 14.32
N SER A 58 -25.44 3.23 15.53
CA SER A 58 -24.40 4.20 15.92
C SER A 58 -23.00 3.60 15.83
N LEU A 59 -22.82 2.33 16.26
CA LEU A 59 -21.54 1.62 16.11
C LEU A 59 -21.15 1.43 14.64
N VAL A 60 -22.09 1.15 13.75
CA VAL A 60 -21.83 1.09 12.30
C VAL A 60 -21.27 2.43 11.81
N LEU A 61 -21.94 3.54 12.14
CA LEU A 61 -21.49 4.88 11.72
C LEU A 61 -20.10 5.22 12.25
N ILE A 62 -19.85 4.96 13.54
CA ILE A 62 -18.53 5.20 14.16
C ILE A 62 -17.44 4.34 13.51
N ASN A 63 -17.73 3.07 13.25
CA ASN A 63 -16.74 2.17 12.63
C ASN A 63 -16.45 2.55 11.18
N VAL A 64 -17.45 2.93 10.40
CA VAL A 64 -17.29 3.43 9.01
C VAL A 64 -16.47 4.72 9.00
N TYR A 65 -16.78 5.68 9.87
CA TYR A 65 -16.02 6.92 10.00
C TYR A 65 -14.54 6.65 10.34
N ASN A 66 -14.28 5.80 11.34
CA ASN A 66 -12.93 5.45 11.72
C ASN A 66 -12.18 4.68 10.62
N LEU A 67 -12.87 3.78 9.90
CA LEU A 67 -12.30 3.07 8.76
C LEU A 67 -11.91 4.05 7.64
N TYR A 68 -12.80 4.98 7.29
CA TYR A 68 -12.52 6.05 6.34
C TYR A 68 -11.29 6.86 6.76
N ARG A 69 -11.22 7.28 8.03
CA ARG A 69 -10.07 8.01 8.57
C ARG A 69 -8.78 7.22 8.50
N LEU A 70 -8.81 5.91 8.85
CA LEU A 70 -7.64 5.02 8.79
C LEU A 70 -7.13 4.82 7.35
N LEU A 71 -8.06 4.70 6.39
CA LEU A 71 -7.71 4.53 4.97
C LEU A 71 -7.25 5.85 4.33
N LYS A 72 -7.70 6.99 4.84
CA LYS A 72 -7.36 8.34 4.34
C LYS A 72 -6.09 8.91 4.99
N VAL A 73 -5.37 8.18 5.85
CA VAL A 73 -4.08 8.65 6.36
C VAL A 73 -3.20 8.96 5.16
N GLN A 74 -3.03 10.25 4.88
CA GLN A 74 -2.02 10.70 3.92
C GLN A 74 -0.68 10.20 4.43
N LYS A 75 -0.09 9.30 3.67
CA LYS A 75 1.27 8.86 3.93
C LYS A 75 2.15 10.05 3.59
N ASP A 76 2.79 10.60 4.62
CA ASP A 76 3.78 11.64 4.45
C ASP A 76 5.03 11.00 3.87
N TYR A 77 5.33 11.36 2.62
CA TYR A 77 6.49 10.83 1.91
C TYR A 77 7.58 11.89 1.82
N SER A 78 8.80 11.46 2.02
CA SER A 78 10.01 12.22 1.71
C SER A 78 10.88 11.44 0.73
N VAL A 79 11.51 12.14 -0.19
CA VAL A 79 12.45 11.55 -1.16
C VAL A 79 13.85 12.00 -0.77
N VAL A 80 14.72 11.05 -0.55
CA VAL A 80 16.12 11.27 -0.13
C VAL A 80 17.03 10.76 -1.24
N PRO A 81 17.86 11.60 -1.86
CA PRO A 81 18.92 11.13 -2.73
C PRO A 81 19.92 10.32 -1.88
N VAL A 82 20.41 9.22 -2.40
CA VAL A 82 21.33 8.33 -1.69
C VAL A 82 22.46 7.88 -2.61
N THR A 83 23.54 7.41 -2.00
CA THR A 83 24.67 6.79 -2.68
C THR A 83 24.85 5.34 -2.21
N THR A 84 25.62 4.54 -2.97
CA THR A 84 25.80 3.11 -2.69
C THR A 84 26.53 2.81 -1.38
N ASP A 85 27.33 3.72 -0.90
CA ASP A 85 28.12 3.63 0.34
C ASP A 85 27.37 4.06 1.60
N GLU A 86 26.20 4.68 1.44
CA GLU A 86 25.40 5.09 2.58
C GLU A 86 24.78 3.91 3.33
N ALA A 87 24.85 3.96 4.65
CA ALA A 87 24.32 2.90 5.53
C ALA A 87 22.82 2.63 5.30
N PHE A 88 22.05 3.65 4.97
CA PHE A 88 20.61 3.51 4.74
C PHE A 88 20.30 2.77 3.43
N TYR A 89 21.08 3.03 2.36
CA TYR A 89 20.99 2.26 1.12
C TYR A 89 21.38 0.80 1.35
N GLN A 90 22.48 0.55 2.05
CA GLN A 90 22.94 -0.79 2.38
C GLN A 90 21.90 -1.56 3.21
N TYR A 91 21.31 -0.94 4.22
CA TYR A 91 20.23 -1.51 5.01
C TYR A 91 19.05 -1.89 4.13
N PHE A 92 18.61 -0.97 3.24
CA PHE A 92 17.50 -1.21 2.33
C PHE A 92 17.78 -2.40 1.40
N MET A 93 18.96 -2.43 0.78
CA MET A 93 19.35 -3.51 -0.13
C MET A 93 19.44 -4.84 0.60
N ASN A 94 20.06 -4.91 1.76
CA ASN A 94 20.16 -6.16 2.55
C ASN A 94 18.77 -6.72 2.88
N ARG A 95 17.79 -5.86 3.09
CA ARG A 95 16.41 -6.26 3.44
C ARG A 95 15.58 -6.67 2.24
N PHE A 96 15.71 -5.96 1.12
CA PHE A 96 14.76 -6.05 0.00
C PHE A 96 15.36 -6.58 -1.31
N GLU A 97 16.66 -6.80 -1.43
CA GLU A 97 17.32 -7.27 -2.66
C GLU A 97 16.63 -8.50 -3.26
N LYS A 98 16.35 -9.53 -2.45
CA LYS A 98 15.66 -10.75 -2.92
C LYS A 98 14.27 -10.45 -3.50
N ASN A 99 13.59 -9.46 -2.96
CA ASN A 99 12.27 -9.08 -3.43
C ASN A 99 12.36 -8.20 -4.69
N ILE A 100 13.35 -7.31 -4.76
CA ILE A 100 13.65 -6.49 -5.95
C ILE A 100 13.93 -7.40 -7.15
N ARG A 101 14.79 -8.40 -7.00
CA ARG A 101 15.14 -9.35 -8.07
C ARG A 101 13.95 -10.13 -8.63
N LYS A 102 12.85 -10.30 -7.87
CA LYS A 102 11.61 -10.92 -8.41
C LYS A 102 10.93 -10.06 -9.48
N PHE A 103 11.03 -8.75 -9.36
CA PHE A 103 10.40 -7.81 -10.29
C PHE A 103 11.37 -7.31 -11.35
N PHE A 104 12.66 -7.24 -11.00
CA PHE A 104 13.78 -6.77 -11.80
C PHE A 104 14.86 -7.85 -11.87
N PRO A 105 14.70 -8.92 -12.71
CA PRO A 105 15.65 -10.04 -12.75
C PRO A 105 17.06 -9.61 -13.13
N ASN A 106 17.18 -8.57 -13.96
CA ASN A 106 18.47 -8.04 -14.43
C ASN A 106 19.09 -6.99 -13.49
N PHE A 107 18.52 -6.83 -12.28
CA PHE A 107 19.07 -5.90 -11.30
C PHE A 107 20.43 -6.38 -10.80
N ASP A 108 21.42 -5.51 -10.92
CA ASP A 108 22.75 -5.68 -10.33
C ASP A 108 22.98 -4.63 -9.25
N LYS A 109 23.18 -5.10 -8.02
CA LYS A 109 23.42 -4.21 -6.87
C LYS A 109 24.81 -3.55 -6.89
N ASN A 110 25.74 -4.11 -7.66
CA ASN A 110 27.11 -3.60 -7.80
C ASN A 110 27.23 -2.62 -8.98
N ALA A 111 26.18 -2.50 -9.80
CA ALA A 111 26.17 -1.50 -10.85
C ALA A 111 26.17 -0.09 -10.25
N GLN A 112 26.88 0.81 -10.93
CA GLN A 112 26.83 2.23 -10.58
C GLN A 112 25.59 2.86 -11.18
N TYR A 113 24.83 3.56 -10.35
CA TYR A 113 23.66 4.35 -10.74
C TYR A 113 23.95 5.82 -10.47
N SER A 114 23.72 6.68 -11.48
CA SER A 114 23.90 8.13 -11.32
C SER A 114 22.72 8.80 -10.61
N ARG A 115 21.55 8.15 -10.62
CA ARG A 115 20.32 8.63 -10.00
C ARG A 115 19.78 7.57 -9.04
N MET A 116 19.85 7.88 -7.75
CA MET A 116 19.45 6.99 -6.69
C MET A 116 18.58 7.74 -5.68
N TYR A 117 17.35 7.31 -5.48
CA TYR A 117 16.41 7.95 -4.58
C TYR A 117 15.70 6.92 -3.72
N LEU A 118 15.77 7.11 -2.40
CA LEU A 118 14.94 6.39 -1.44
C LEU A 118 13.68 7.20 -1.15
N VAL A 119 12.54 6.53 -1.17
CA VAL A 119 11.26 7.09 -0.72
C VAL A 119 11.01 6.61 0.69
N CYS A 120 10.84 7.53 1.60
CA CYS A 120 10.58 7.24 3.01
C CYS A 120 9.17 7.70 3.37
N SER A 121 8.50 6.96 4.24
CA SER A 121 7.26 7.37 4.88
C SER A 121 7.51 7.40 6.39
N LYS A 122 7.61 8.59 6.94
CA LYS A 122 8.12 8.82 8.30
C LYS A 122 9.53 8.21 8.44
N THR A 123 9.67 7.15 9.25
CA THR A 123 10.94 6.43 9.49
C THR A 123 11.11 5.19 8.62
N ASP A 124 10.07 4.78 7.90
CA ASP A 124 10.08 3.55 7.11
C ASP A 124 10.53 3.81 5.68
N ALA A 125 11.36 2.92 5.15
CA ALA A 125 11.71 2.92 3.74
C ALA A 125 10.55 2.37 2.91
N ALA A 126 9.88 3.24 2.13
CA ALA A 126 8.72 2.91 1.33
C ALA A 126 9.07 2.39 -0.06
N GLY A 127 10.19 2.83 -0.64
CA GLY A 127 10.63 2.38 -1.96
C GLY A 127 11.98 2.95 -2.37
N ILE A 128 12.44 2.54 -3.55
CA ILE A 128 13.68 3.01 -4.15
C ILE A 128 13.54 3.15 -5.66
N LEU A 129 14.15 4.19 -6.20
CA LEU A 129 14.37 4.35 -7.63
C LEU A 129 15.88 4.39 -7.89
N LEU A 130 16.32 3.55 -8.84
CA LEU A 130 17.69 3.50 -9.33
C LEU A 130 17.68 3.68 -10.84
N GLY A 131 18.53 4.54 -11.35
CA GLY A 131 18.63 4.80 -12.78
C GLY A 131 19.91 5.52 -13.15
N ASN A 132 20.06 5.74 -14.44
CA ASN A 132 21.21 6.46 -15.01
C ASN A 132 20.70 7.61 -15.89
N ASP A 133 21.47 8.70 -15.92
CA ASP A 133 21.21 9.79 -16.86
C ASP A 133 21.30 9.27 -18.29
N GLY A 134 20.30 9.59 -19.08
CA GLY A 134 20.24 9.36 -20.52
C GLY A 134 20.55 10.63 -21.31
N GLU A 135 20.12 10.65 -22.56
CA GLU A 135 20.28 11.83 -23.42
C GLU A 135 19.23 12.90 -23.05
N GLU A 136 19.59 14.18 -23.25
CA GLU A 136 18.68 15.35 -23.10
C GLU A 136 17.84 15.40 -21.79
N GLY A 137 18.43 15.07 -20.64
CA GLY A 137 17.72 15.13 -19.34
C GLY A 137 16.74 13.98 -19.11
N GLU A 138 16.82 12.93 -19.92
CA GLU A 138 16.13 11.67 -19.71
C GLU A 138 16.81 10.87 -18.60
N VAL A 139 16.03 10.14 -17.81
CA VAL A 139 16.55 9.16 -16.85
C VAL A 139 16.09 7.76 -17.23
N ASN A 140 17.07 6.90 -17.48
CA ASN A 140 16.87 5.48 -17.72
C ASN A 140 16.70 4.75 -16.39
N VAL A 141 15.47 4.42 -16.03
CA VAL A 141 15.15 3.77 -14.76
C VAL A 141 15.42 2.28 -14.84
N ALA A 142 16.36 1.81 -14.05
CA ALA A 142 16.71 0.39 -13.92
C ALA A 142 15.83 -0.32 -12.88
N VAL A 143 15.53 0.35 -11.77
CA VAL A 143 14.68 -0.17 -10.68
C VAL A 143 13.73 0.93 -10.22
N ASP A 144 12.44 0.62 -10.17
CA ASP A 144 11.41 1.39 -9.50
C ASP A 144 10.62 0.42 -8.62
N TYR A 145 10.98 0.36 -7.36
CA TYR A 145 10.49 -0.63 -6.43
C TYR A 145 9.84 0.00 -5.21
N ALA A 146 8.61 -0.44 -4.90
CA ALA A 146 7.95 -0.15 -3.64
C ALA A 146 7.93 -1.39 -2.73
N THR A 147 8.19 -1.18 -1.44
CA THR A 147 8.13 -2.25 -0.44
C THR A 147 6.69 -2.76 -0.28
N PRO A 148 6.46 -4.01 0.17
CA PRO A 148 5.13 -4.62 0.18
C PRO A 148 4.04 -3.80 0.88
N ALA A 149 4.38 -3.05 1.92
CA ALA A 149 3.45 -2.22 2.69
C ALA A 149 3.02 -0.93 1.95
N TYR A 150 3.73 -0.54 0.87
CA TYR A 150 3.58 0.73 0.16
C TYR A 150 3.28 0.56 -1.34
N ARG A 151 2.72 -0.60 -1.75
CA ARG A 151 2.37 -0.91 -3.15
C ARG A 151 1.00 -0.38 -3.59
N ASP A 152 0.53 0.69 -2.97
CA ASP A 152 -0.70 1.38 -3.33
C ASP A 152 -0.49 2.53 -4.33
N CYS A 153 0.65 2.56 -4.98
CA CYS A 153 1.07 3.59 -5.95
C CYS A 153 1.29 4.99 -5.35
N SER A 154 1.05 5.23 -4.07
CA SER A 154 1.18 6.56 -3.48
C SER A 154 2.64 7.02 -3.38
N ALA A 155 3.55 6.10 -3.02
CA ALA A 155 4.99 6.36 -2.97
C ALA A 155 5.57 6.75 -4.34
N GLY A 156 5.21 6.00 -5.39
CA GLY A 156 5.64 6.30 -6.76
C GLY A 156 5.11 7.65 -7.26
N LYS A 157 3.84 7.96 -7.02
CA LYS A 157 3.27 9.29 -7.39
C LYS A 157 4.04 10.43 -6.74
N HIS A 158 4.40 10.30 -5.47
CA HIS A 158 5.17 11.30 -4.76
C HIS A 158 6.59 11.43 -5.32
N LEU A 159 7.26 10.30 -5.58
CA LEU A 159 8.58 10.25 -6.18
C LEU A 159 8.62 10.93 -7.55
N TYR A 160 7.70 10.59 -8.44
CA TYR A 160 7.67 11.19 -9.77
C TYR A 160 7.39 12.69 -9.75
N ARG A 161 6.52 13.16 -8.87
CA ARG A 161 6.32 14.60 -8.66
C ARG A 161 7.61 15.28 -8.19
N TYR A 162 8.31 14.68 -7.24
CA TYR A 162 9.59 15.17 -6.75
C TYR A 162 10.65 15.28 -7.87
N LEU A 163 10.69 14.31 -8.80
CA LEU A 163 11.58 14.34 -9.95
C LEU A 163 11.18 15.44 -10.95
N GLU A 164 9.89 15.59 -11.24
CA GLU A 164 9.35 16.66 -12.11
C GLU A 164 9.69 18.05 -11.58
N GLU A 165 9.54 18.29 -10.28
CA GLU A 165 9.89 19.54 -9.61
C GLU A 165 11.39 19.89 -9.73
N ARG A 166 12.24 18.90 -10.03
CA ARG A 166 13.68 19.04 -10.24
C ARG A 166 14.09 19.00 -11.71
N GLY A 167 13.12 19.13 -12.61
CA GLY A 167 13.37 19.17 -14.05
C GLY A 167 13.58 17.80 -14.70
N ILE A 168 13.42 16.70 -13.97
CA ILE A 168 13.49 15.35 -14.53
C ILE A 168 12.07 14.97 -14.97
N THR A 169 11.76 15.27 -16.23
CA THR A 169 10.42 15.03 -16.80
C THR A 169 10.38 13.80 -17.70
N LYS A 170 11.52 13.44 -18.32
CA LYS A 170 11.61 12.30 -19.25
C LYS A 170 12.15 11.08 -18.51
N LEU A 171 11.35 10.03 -18.43
CA LEU A 171 11.73 8.77 -17.78
C LEU A 171 11.51 7.61 -18.75
N THR A 172 12.50 6.75 -18.87
CA THR A 172 12.43 5.53 -19.69
C THR A 172 12.69 4.30 -18.83
N VAL A 173 11.83 3.30 -18.94
CA VAL A 173 11.92 2.01 -18.27
C VAL A 173 12.01 0.93 -19.32
N ALA A 174 12.98 0.02 -19.23
CA ALA A 174 13.03 -1.17 -20.08
C ALA A 174 11.81 -2.07 -19.85
N ASP A 175 11.46 -2.89 -20.83
CA ASP A 175 10.32 -3.82 -20.69
C ASP A 175 10.55 -4.76 -19.50
N CYS A 176 9.53 -4.91 -18.71
CA CYS A 176 9.58 -5.49 -17.38
C CYS A 176 8.48 -6.54 -17.17
N SER A 177 8.44 -7.15 -15.98
CA SER A 177 7.46 -8.15 -15.63
C SER A 177 6.01 -7.66 -15.81
N PHE A 178 5.10 -8.60 -16.10
CA PHE A 178 3.66 -8.31 -16.30
C PHE A 178 3.06 -7.45 -15.18
N TRP A 179 3.41 -7.71 -13.93
CA TRP A 179 2.94 -6.97 -12.77
C TRP A 179 3.41 -5.52 -12.75
N HIS A 180 4.63 -5.26 -13.19
CA HIS A 180 5.19 -3.91 -13.24
C HIS A 180 4.60 -3.08 -14.38
N ARG A 181 4.19 -3.70 -15.49
CA ARG A 181 3.50 -3.01 -16.60
C ARG A 181 2.20 -2.35 -16.20
N SER A 182 1.42 -2.99 -15.31
CA SER A 182 0.18 -2.40 -14.78
C SER A 182 0.47 -1.15 -13.94
N TYR A 183 1.50 -1.22 -13.12
CA TYR A 183 1.98 -0.09 -12.33
C TYR A 183 2.44 1.07 -13.21
N LEU A 184 3.28 0.81 -14.22
CA LEU A 184 3.77 1.85 -15.12
C LEU A 184 2.64 2.60 -15.84
N ARG A 185 1.61 1.89 -16.30
CA ARG A 185 0.42 2.54 -16.89
C ARG A 185 -0.27 3.46 -15.87
N HIS A 186 -0.40 3.04 -14.63
CA HIS A 186 -0.97 3.85 -13.54
C HIS A 186 -0.14 5.10 -13.23
N MET A 187 1.18 5.01 -13.46
CA MET A 187 2.12 6.12 -13.30
C MET A 187 2.22 7.03 -14.53
N GLY A 188 1.41 6.79 -15.57
CA GLY A 188 1.37 7.62 -16.77
C GLY A 188 2.41 7.26 -17.84
N PHE A 189 3.11 6.14 -17.70
CA PHE A 189 4.00 5.66 -18.76
C PHE A 189 3.22 5.11 -19.95
N LYS A 190 3.69 5.42 -21.14
CA LYS A 190 3.21 4.89 -22.41
C LYS A 190 4.24 3.91 -22.98
N ARG A 191 3.74 2.82 -23.55
CA ARG A 191 4.60 1.82 -24.16
C ARG A 191 5.11 2.31 -25.51
N ASP A 192 6.43 2.23 -25.69
CA ASP A 192 7.12 2.53 -26.94
C ASP A 192 8.03 1.36 -27.30
N GLY A 193 7.54 0.45 -28.14
CA GLY A 193 8.25 -0.77 -28.54
C GLY A 193 8.56 -1.69 -27.36
N LYS A 194 9.85 -1.81 -27.02
CA LYS A 194 10.37 -2.60 -25.88
C LYS A 194 10.62 -1.76 -24.63
N THR A 195 10.21 -0.51 -24.62
CA THR A 195 10.41 0.43 -23.50
C THR A 195 9.10 1.07 -23.08
N TRP A 196 9.11 1.67 -21.91
CA TRP A 196 8.02 2.47 -21.37
C TRP A 196 8.55 3.87 -21.12
N LYS A 197 7.89 4.88 -21.66
CA LYS A 197 8.29 6.27 -21.57
C LYS A 197 7.25 7.10 -20.87
N ARG A 198 7.72 8.05 -20.07
CA ARG A 198 6.92 9.11 -19.45
C ARG A 198 7.64 10.44 -19.71
N GLY A 199 6.88 11.43 -20.13
CA GLY A 199 7.36 12.78 -20.46
C GLY A 199 6.40 13.45 -21.40
#